data_87e512254d24d08ea8a574f8f5cb4a3a
#
_entry.id   87e512254d24d08ea8a574f8f5cb4a3a
#
_cell.length_a   1.000
_cell.length_b   1.000
_cell.length_c   1.000
_cell.angle_alpha   90.00
_cell.angle_beta   90.00
_cell.angle_gamma   90.00
#
_symmetry.space_group_name_H-M   'P 1'
#
loop_
_entity.id
_entity.type
_entity.pdbx_description
1 polymer ?
#
loop_
_entity_poly.entity_id
_entity_poly.type
_entity_poly.pdbx_seq_one_letter_code
_entity_poly.pdbx_strand_id
1 'polypeptide(L)'
;SGKRDAAFSIFYMAINIGALFAPSAAVKIMEYAQGIGFSKADSYHFAFAVACVSLVISMIIYFVSRSTFRHVEGKQEKADSTEKAAEQEAAVELSPADTRARIIALCLVFAVVIFFWMAFHQNGLTLTYFAAEFTQKTSTGIPSMLFDVRTLLLCIVSIYAAFAVVQSKTTKNRVIATVVVLVCAALLIVLGLNVPAETKVAAPIFQQFNPCFVVGLTPVSVALFGWLAARGKEPSAPRKIAYGMIVAAIGFGVMIFASLGIEPLEAQVTEKFNIDESMKAKTEEIDKEAQKLIDARTAKFNETKEQIQTELSKRQKQVDEKAATELAKATTVKDKSEINKSAAVLKANNSGQYEQITEIARLAYDNEVNGIKSAAAQQKIQ
;
A
#
# COMPACT_ATOMS: atom_id res chain seq x y z
N SER A 1 -30.96 -9.08 12.49
CA SER A 1 -29.92 -9.09 11.45
C SER A 1 -29.76 -7.73 10.77
N GLY A 2 -30.82 -7.04 10.34
CA GLY A 2 -30.72 -5.78 9.59
C GLY A 2 -29.96 -4.63 10.26
N LYS A 3 -30.04 -4.48 11.58
CA LYS A 3 -29.25 -3.46 12.31
C LYS A 3 -27.76 -3.79 12.31
N ARG A 4 -27.38 -5.06 12.36
CA ARG A 4 -25.99 -5.52 12.32
C ARG A 4 -25.39 -5.25 10.94
N ASP A 5 -26.11 -5.56 9.88
CA ASP A 5 -25.65 -5.33 8.49
C ASP A 5 -25.49 -3.84 8.19
N ALA A 6 -26.40 -2.99 8.69
CA ALA A 6 -26.28 -1.54 8.61
C ALA A 6 -25.05 -1.02 9.37
N ALA A 7 -24.74 -1.54 10.55
CA ALA A 7 -23.56 -1.15 11.32
C ALA A 7 -22.27 -1.50 10.57
N PHE A 8 -22.16 -2.68 9.97
CA PHE A 8 -21.02 -3.06 9.13
C PHE A 8 -20.87 -2.14 7.90
N SER A 9 -21.97 -1.78 7.26
CA SER A 9 -21.95 -0.86 6.12
C SER A 9 -21.44 0.54 6.51
N ILE A 10 -21.88 1.07 7.66
CA ILE A 10 -21.41 2.35 8.19
C ILE A 10 -19.92 2.29 8.54
N PHE A 11 -19.48 1.20 9.18
CA PHE A 11 -18.08 0.98 9.51
C PHE A 11 -17.20 0.95 8.25
N TYR A 12 -17.62 0.19 7.23
CA TYR A 12 -16.89 0.12 5.97
C TYR A 12 -16.85 1.47 5.24
N MET A 13 -17.94 2.22 5.27
CA MET A 13 -17.99 3.57 4.70
C MET A 13 -17.03 4.52 5.43
N ALA A 14 -16.96 4.46 6.77
CA ALA A 14 -16.04 5.29 7.55
C ALA A 14 -14.58 5.03 7.20
N ILE A 15 -14.18 3.76 6.98
CA ILE A 15 -12.85 3.39 6.50
C ILE A 15 -12.55 4.05 5.15
N ASN A 16 -13.48 3.99 4.19
CA ASN A 16 -13.29 4.57 2.87
C ASN A 16 -13.28 6.10 2.89
N ILE A 17 -14.04 6.74 3.77
CA ILE A 17 -13.95 8.19 3.99
C ILE A 17 -12.55 8.56 4.48
N GLY A 18 -12.00 7.84 5.47
CA GLY A 18 -10.63 8.04 5.92
C GLY A 18 -9.61 7.86 4.79
N ALA A 19 -9.75 6.81 4.00
CA ALA A 19 -8.88 6.52 2.87
C ALA A 19 -8.96 7.58 1.75
N LEU A 20 -10.10 8.24 1.57
CA LEU A 20 -10.27 9.34 0.62
C LEU A 20 -9.40 10.56 0.98
N PHE A 21 -9.32 10.90 2.27
CA PHE A 21 -8.58 12.07 2.73
C PHE A 21 -7.08 11.80 2.92
N ALA A 22 -6.69 10.57 3.24
CA ALA A 22 -5.33 10.22 3.63
C ALA A 22 -4.25 10.61 2.59
N PRO A 23 -4.38 10.33 1.27
CA PRO A 23 -3.37 10.71 0.28
C PRO A 23 -3.18 12.21 0.17
N SER A 24 -4.27 12.97 0.13
CA SER A 24 -4.22 14.43 0.05
C SER A 24 -3.62 15.06 1.31
N ALA A 25 -3.92 14.53 2.49
CA ALA A 25 -3.34 14.99 3.73
C ALA A 25 -1.83 14.71 3.78
N ALA A 26 -1.40 13.50 3.39
CA ALA A 26 0.00 13.12 3.34
C ALA A 26 0.79 14.02 2.39
N VAL A 27 0.30 14.25 1.17
CA VAL A 27 0.96 15.12 0.17
C VAL A 27 1.10 16.54 0.70
N LYS A 28 0.04 17.13 1.25
CA LYS A 28 0.08 18.50 1.79
C LYS A 28 1.05 18.67 2.94
N ILE A 29 1.17 17.67 3.83
CA ILE A 29 2.11 17.71 4.94
C ILE A 29 3.54 17.59 4.44
N MET A 30 3.78 16.73 3.43
CA MET A 30 5.09 16.64 2.79
C MET A 30 5.47 17.94 2.10
N GLU A 31 4.55 18.58 1.38
CA GLU A 31 4.77 19.89 0.75
C GLU A 31 5.07 20.97 1.80
N TYR A 32 4.35 20.97 2.92
CA TYR A 32 4.60 21.90 4.02
C TYR A 32 6.00 21.67 4.62
N ALA A 33 6.39 20.42 4.88
CA ALA A 33 7.71 20.09 5.41
C ALA A 33 8.84 20.53 4.45
N GLN A 34 8.67 20.33 3.14
CA GLN A 34 9.61 20.82 2.14
C GLN A 34 9.64 22.36 2.09
N GLY A 35 8.50 23.03 2.26
CA GLY A 35 8.42 24.49 2.33
C GLY A 35 9.16 25.11 3.50
N ILE A 36 9.34 24.39 4.60
CA ILE A 36 10.15 24.83 5.76
C ILE A 36 11.59 24.33 5.72
N GLY A 37 12.04 23.76 4.59
CA GLY A 37 13.43 23.45 4.32
C GLY A 37 13.86 21.99 4.53
N PHE A 38 12.93 21.07 4.80
CA PHE A 38 13.27 19.64 4.86
C PHE A 38 13.44 19.03 3.48
N SER A 39 14.34 18.04 3.36
CA SER A 39 14.51 17.28 2.13
C SER A 39 13.24 16.48 1.78
N LYS A 40 13.11 16.07 0.51
CA LYS A 40 12.00 15.21 0.09
C LYS A 40 11.97 13.88 0.87
N ALA A 41 13.13 13.31 1.18
CA ALA A 41 13.24 12.09 1.98
C ALA A 41 12.76 12.32 3.41
N ASP A 42 13.19 13.40 4.07
CA ASP A 42 12.77 13.71 5.43
C ASP A 42 11.29 14.08 5.52
N SER A 43 10.71 14.65 4.47
CA SER A 43 9.30 15.03 4.45
C SER A 43 8.34 13.82 4.61
N TYR A 44 8.78 12.59 4.26
CA TYR A 44 7.99 11.38 4.52
C TYR A 44 7.81 11.10 6.02
N HIS A 45 8.78 11.46 6.86
CA HIS A 45 8.66 11.30 8.31
C HIS A 45 7.50 12.12 8.89
N PHE A 46 7.23 13.30 8.33
CA PHE A 46 6.08 14.13 8.73
C PHE A 46 4.75 13.47 8.37
N ALA A 47 4.65 12.83 7.20
CA ALA A 47 3.45 12.08 6.81
C ALA A 47 3.21 10.89 7.74
N PHE A 48 4.26 10.15 8.11
CA PHE A 48 4.17 9.07 9.10
C PHE A 48 3.82 9.57 10.50
N ALA A 49 4.37 10.72 10.92
CA ALA A 49 4.04 11.32 12.21
C ALA A 49 2.54 11.63 12.33
N VAL A 50 1.90 12.12 11.24
CA VAL A 50 0.46 12.36 11.21
C VAL A 50 -0.33 11.06 11.34
N ALA A 51 0.12 9.98 10.70
CA ALA A 51 -0.49 8.67 10.87
C ALA A 51 -0.38 8.19 12.33
N CYS A 52 0.78 8.37 12.98
CA CYS A 52 0.97 8.06 14.39
C CYS A 52 0.03 8.87 15.29
N VAL A 53 -0.08 10.18 15.06
CA VAL A 53 -1.01 11.05 15.81
C VAL A 53 -2.45 10.59 15.64
N SER A 54 -2.85 10.23 14.42
CA SER A 54 -4.20 9.71 14.13
C SER A 54 -4.49 8.42 14.91
N LEU A 55 -3.50 7.51 15.01
CA LEU A 55 -3.62 6.28 15.80
C LEU A 55 -3.75 6.59 17.30
N VAL A 56 -2.96 7.53 17.83
CA VAL A 56 -3.05 7.94 19.23
C VAL A 56 -4.42 8.55 19.52
N ILE A 57 -4.95 9.42 18.64
CA ILE A 57 -6.30 9.98 18.78
C ILE A 57 -7.35 8.86 18.75
N SER A 58 -7.22 7.88 17.86
CA SER A 58 -8.11 6.72 17.79
C SER A 58 -8.09 5.92 19.09
N MET A 59 -6.91 5.69 19.67
CA MET A 59 -6.77 5.02 20.97
C MET A 59 -7.44 5.82 22.09
N ILE A 60 -7.25 7.15 22.13
CA ILE A 60 -7.88 8.02 23.13
C ILE A 60 -9.40 7.92 23.01
N ILE A 61 -9.95 8.04 21.80
CA ILE A 61 -11.40 7.90 21.55
C ILE A 61 -11.89 6.53 22.01
N TYR A 62 -11.16 5.46 21.71
CA TYR A 62 -11.48 4.11 22.15
C TYR A 62 -11.57 4.03 23.67
N PHE A 63 -10.55 4.49 24.41
CA PHE A 63 -10.53 4.43 25.86
C PHE A 63 -11.62 5.31 26.50
N VAL A 64 -11.84 6.52 25.99
CA VAL A 64 -12.90 7.42 26.46
C VAL A 64 -14.29 6.82 26.22
N SER A 65 -14.50 6.19 25.05
CA SER A 65 -15.78 5.60 24.68
C SER A 65 -15.98 4.18 25.24
N ARG A 66 -15.00 3.61 25.95
CA ARG A 66 -15.04 2.23 26.45
C ARG A 66 -16.24 1.94 27.34
N SER A 67 -16.69 2.92 28.09
CA SER A 67 -17.91 2.78 28.94
C SER A 67 -19.16 2.44 28.13
N THR A 68 -19.23 2.92 26.87
CA THR A 68 -20.40 2.73 25.99
C THR A 68 -20.52 1.28 25.50
N PHE A 69 -19.42 0.54 25.33
CA PHE A 69 -19.43 -0.83 24.80
C PHE A 69 -18.91 -1.88 25.77
N ARG A 70 -18.46 -1.48 26.97
CA ARG A 70 -17.99 -2.39 28.03
C ARG A 70 -19.01 -3.48 28.41
N HIS A 71 -20.32 -3.16 28.29
CA HIS A 71 -21.38 -4.13 28.53
C HIS A 71 -21.46 -5.25 27.52
N VAL A 72 -20.83 -5.09 26.33
CA VAL A 72 -20.75 -6.12 25.28
C VAL A 72 -19.48 -6.97 25.46
N GLU A 73 -18.36 -6.37 25.93
CA GLU A 73 -17.10 -7.09 26.20
C GLU A 73 -17.22 -8.08 27.38
N GLY A 74 -18.04 -7.77 28.38
CA GLY A 74 -18.18 -8.58 29.62
C GLY A 74 -19.21 -9.71 29.55
N LYS A 75 -19.99 -9.84 28.49
CA LYS A 75 -21.08 -10.84 28.41
C LYS A 75 -20.67 -12.24 27.98
N GLN A 76 -19.41 -12.46 27.59
CA GLN A 76 -18.97 -13.81 27.23
C GLN A 76 -18.71 -14.74 28.43
N GLU A 77 -18.55 -14.21 29.64
CA GLU A 77 -18.27 -15.03 30.84
C GLU A 77 -19.48 -15.29 31.77
N LYS A 78 -20.61 -14.61 31.59
CA LYS A 78 -21.81 -14.77 32.44
C LYS A 78 -23.12 -14.78 31.62
N ALA A 79 -23.14 -15.38 30.46
CA ALA A 79 -24.40 -15.76 29.87
C ALA A 79 -24.91 -17.01 30.61
N ASP A 80 -25.98 -16.80 31.35
CA ASP A 80 -26.70 -17.78 32.13
C ASP A 80 -26.91 -19.05 31.30
N SER A 81 -26.69 -20.20 31.93
CA SER A 81 -26.82 -21.51 31.28
C SER A 81 -28.16 -21.73 30.57
N THR A 82 -29.17 -20.94 30.85
CA THR A 82 -30.50 -20.99 30.27
C THR A 82 -30.59 -20.29 28.91
N GLU A 83 -29.86 -19.16 28.67
CA GLU A 83 -29.82 -18.50 27.35
C GLU A 83 -28.91 -19.25 26.36
N LYS A 84 -27.85 -19.89 26.87
CA LYS A 84 -26.99 -20.77 26.02
C LYS A 84 -27.74 -22.01 25.53
N ALA A 85 -28.65 -22.57 26.33
CA ALA A 85 -29.50 -23.67 25.92
C ALA A 85 -30.51 -23.24 24.83
N ALA A 86 -31.09 -22.04 24.94
CA ALA A 86 -32.02 -21.51 23.94
C ALA A 86 -31.33 -21.07 22.64
N GLU A 87 -30.09 -20.53 22.69
CA GLU A 87 -29.30 -20.25 21.50
C GLU A 87 -28.70 -21.52 20.88
N GLN A 88 -28.39 -22.53 21.64
CA GLN A 88 -27.98 -23.86 21.15
C GLN A 88 -29.15 -24.64 20.53
N GLU A 89 -30.37 -24.53 21.05
CA GLU A 89 -31.56 -25.10 20.41
C GLU A 89 -31.94 -24.37 19.09
N ALA A 90 -31.62 -23.09 18.97
CA ALA A 90 -31.80 -22.34 17.71
C ALA A 90 -30.62 -22.51 16.72
N ALA A 91 -29.48 -23.01 17.16
CA ALA A 91 -28.44 -23.48 16.28
C ALA A 91 -28.84 -24.84 15.72
N VAL A 92 -29.48 -24.83 14.55
CA VAL A 92 -29.70 -26.06 13.76
C VAL A 92 -28.37 -26.82 13.70
N GLU A 93 -28.27 -27.94 14.43
CA GLU A 93 -27.10 -28.82 14.36
C GLU A 93 -26.98 -29.30 12.90
N LEU A 94 -26.07 -28.67 12.19
CA LEU A 94 -25.76 -29.01 10.81
C LEU A 94 -25.17 -30.42 10.80
N SER A 95 -25.67 -31.23 9.90
CA SER A 95 -25.08 -32.54 9.61
C SER A 95 -23.55 -32.36 9.40
N PRO A 96 -22.69 -33.27 9.86
CA PRO A 96 -21.25 -33.23 9.59
C PRO A 96 -20.91 -33.08 8.10
N ALA A 97 -21.75 -33.64 7.22
CA ALA A 97 -21.63 -33.51 5.78
C ALA A 97 -21.91 -32.08 5.30
N ASP A 98 -22.94 -31.39 5.83
CA ASP A 98 -23.26 -30.01 5.49
C ASP A 98 -22.20 -29.04 6.03
N THR A 99 -21.69 -29.31 7.24
CA THR A 99 -20.58 -28.55 7.82
C THR A 99 -19.34 -28.63 6.93
N ARG A 100 -18.96 -29.84 6.50
CA ARG A 100 -17.83 -30.06 5.60
C ARG A 100 -18.03 -29.36 4.24
N ALA A 101 -19.22 -29.45 3.66
CA ALA A 101 -19.53 -28.78 2.40
C ALA A 101 -19.41 -27.26 2.52
N ARG A 102 -19.88 -26.66 3.63
CA ARG A 102 -19.74 -25.23 3.91
C ARG A 102 -18.29 -24.81 4.11
N ILE A 103 -17.50 -25.60 4.83
CA ILE A 103 -16.06 -25.33 5.01
C ILE A 103 -15.33 -25.37 3.67
N ILE A 104 -15.60 -26.37 2.83
CA ILE A 104 -14.99 -26.48 1.50
C ILE A 104 -15.38 -25.26 0.65
N ALA A 105 -16.67 -24.89 0.62
CA ALA A 105 -17.12 -23.72 -0.11
C ALA A 105 -16.43 -22.43 0.38
N LEU A 106 -16.26 -22.27 1.69
CA LEU A 106 -15.56 -21.12 2.27
C LEU A 106 -14.08 -21.11 1.87
N CYS A 107 -13.39 -22.26 1.93
CA CYS A 107 -12.01 -22.38 1.49
C CYS A 107 -11.82 -22.05 0.02
N LEU A 108 -12.76 -22.47 -0.85
CA LEU A 108 -12.74 -22.12 -2.28
C LEU A 108 -12.91 -20.62 -2.50
N VAL A 109 -13.82 -19.97 -1.75
CA VAL A 109 -13.98 -18.53 -1.80
C VAL A 109 -12.69 -17.82 -1.34
N PHE A 110 -12.08 -18.27 -0.26
CA PHE A 110 -10.82 -17.69 0.21
C PHE A 110 -9.69 -17.85 -0.81
N ALA A 111 -9.57 -19.02 -1.46
CA ALA A 111 -8.58 -19.25 -2.49
C ALA A 111 -8.71 -18.23 -3.65
N VAL A 112 -9.93 -17.92 -4.07
CA VAL A 112 -10.20 -16.92 -5.12
C VAL A 112 -9.92 -15.50 -4.61
N VAL A 113 -10.31 -15.20 -3.38
CA VAL A 113 -10.12 -13.87 -2.75
C VAL A 113 -8.64 -13.51 -2.57
N ILE A 114 -7.74 -14.49 -2.42
CA ILE A 114 -6.28 -14.23 -2.39
C ILE A 114 -5.83 -13.49 -3.66
N PHE A 115 -6.23 -13.97 -4.83
CA PHE A 115 -5.85 -13.33 -6.11
C PHE A 115 -6.46 -11.93 -6.25
N PHE A 116 -7.70 -11.75 -5.77
CA PHE A 116 -8.31 -10.42 -5.73
C PHE A 116 -7.51 -9.43 -4.87
N TRP A 117 -7.13 -9.81 -3.65
CA TRP A 117 -6.35 -8.94 -2.78
C TRP A 117 -4.94 -8.67 -3.31
N MET A 118 -4.34 -9.66 -3.96
CA MET A 118 -3.05 -9.48 -4.63
C MET A 118 -3.15 -8.40 -5.73
N ALA A 119 -4.19 -8.46 -6.57
CA ALA A 119 -4.45 -7.46 -7.59
C ALA A 119 -4.82 -6.09 -6.98
N PHE A 120 -5.66 -6.06 -5.95
CA PHE A 120 -6.10 -4.84 -5.28
C PHE A 120 -4.94 -4.06 -4.65
N HIS A 121 -3.99 -4.74 -4.02
CA HIS A 121 -2.83 -4.10 -3.42
C HIS A 121 -1.87 -3.47 -4.43
N GLN A 122 -1.95 -3.83 -5.72
CA GLN A 122 -1.19 -3.15 -6.77
C GLN A 122 -1.58 -1.67 -6.90
N ASN A 123 -2.78 -1.28 -6.46
CA ASN A 123 -3.20 0.12 -6.44
C ASN A 123 -2.24 1.01 -5.61
N GLY A 124 -1.81 0.52 -4.43
CA GLY A 124 -0.88 1.24 -3.55
C GLY A 124 0.59 1.11 -3.93
N LEU A 125 0.96 0.18 -4.79
CA LEU A 125 2.34 -0.13 -5.15
C LEU A 125 2.59 0.13 -6.64
N THR A 126 2.34 -0.83 -7.49
CA THR A 126 2.67 -0.79 -8.93
C THR A 126 1.98 0.36 -9.64
N LEU A 127 0.68 0.60 -9.39
CA LEU A 127 -0.05 1.69 -10.04
C LEU A 127 0.40 3.07 -9.56
N THR A 128 0.88 3.18 -8.31
CA THR A 128 1.45 4.43 -7.81
C THR A 128 2.81 4.72 -8.45
N TYR A 129 3.66 3.71 -8.62
CA TYR A 129 4.93 3.88 -9.36
C TYR A 129 4.66 4.19 -10.84
N PHE A 130 3.73 3.48 -11.47
CA PHE A 130 3.30 3.78 -12.83
C PHE A 130 2.82 5.23 -12.98
N ALA A 131 2.00 5.71 -12.04
CA ALA A 131 1.54 7.09 -12.03
C ALA A 131 2.69 8.09 -11.80
N ALA A 132 3.70 7.73 -11.00
CA ALA A 132 4.86 8.59 -10.78
C ALA A 132 5.75 8.73 -12.00
N GLU A 133 5.85 7.69 -12.83
CA GLU A 133 6.77 7.61 -13.97
C GLU A 133 6.09 7.99 -15.28
N PHE A 134 4.88 7.48 -15.54
CA PHE A 134 4.24 7.53 -16.86
C PHE A 134 3.05 8.50 -16.94
N THR A 135 2.71 9.24 -15.89
CA THR A 135 1.62 10.22 -15.95
C THR A 135 2.14 11.65 -15.82
N GLN A 136 1.38 12.59 -16.39
CA GLN A 136 1.69 14.01 -16.26
C GLN A 136 1.68 14.44 -14.80
N LYS A 137 2.71 15.17 -14.38
CA LYS A 137 2.86 15.67 -12.99
C LYS A 137 2.07 16.96 -12.72
N THR A 138 1.44 17.50 -13.76
CA THR A 138 0.62 18.71 -13.69
C THR A 138 -0.65 18.53 -14.47
N SER A 139 -1.71 19.19 -14.04
CA SER A 139 -3.02 19.23 -14.71
C SER A 139 -3.46 20.67 -14.85
N THR A 140 -4.10 21.00 -15.95
CA THR A 140 -4.60 22.36 -16.26
C THR A 140 -6.10 22.34 -16.50
N GLY A 141 -6.76 23.44 -16.14
CA GLY A 141 -8.19 23.63 -16.37
C GLY A 141 -9.10 22.69 -15.56
N ILE A 142 -10.30 22.42 -16.05
CA ILE A 142 -11.35 21.65 -15.37
C ILE A 142 -10.89 20.25 -14.90
N PRO A 143 -10.08 19.47 -15.66
CA PRO A 143 -9.56 18.19 -15.20
C PRO A 143 -8.81 18.24 -13.87
N SER A 144 -8.20 19.38 -13.53
CA SER A 144 -7.50 19.58 -12.25
C SER A 144 -8.40 19.42 -11.02
N MET A 145 -9.71 19.68 -11.19
CA MET A 145 -10.70 19.50 -10.13
C MET A 145 -10.81 18.05 -9.65
N LEU A 146 -10.51 17.06 -10.50
CA LEU A 146 -10.56 15.65 -10.12
C LEU A 146 -9.48 15.29 -9.08
N PHE A 147 -8.39 16.05 -9.03
CA PHE A 147 -7.29 15.82 -8.10
C PHE A 147 -7.47 16.58 -6.77
N ASP A 148 -8.51 17.42 -6.66
CA ASP A 148 -8.85 18.12 -5.41
C ASP A 148 -9.86 17.30 -4.59
N VAL A 149 -9.47 16.87 -3.41
CA VAL A 149 -10.32 16.11 -2.49
C VAL A 149 -11.62 16.84 -2.13
N ARG A 150 -11.61 18.18 -2.12
CA ARG A 150 -12.82 19.00 -1.87
C ARG A 150 -13.85 18.78 -2.96
N THR A 151 -13.42 18.76 -4.21
CA THR A 151 -14.30 18.50 -5.36
C THR A 151 -14.89 17.10 -5.29
N LEU A 152 -14.06 16.07 -5.00
CA LEU A 152 -14.53 14.70 -4.85
C LEU A 152 -15.55 14.56 -3.72
N LEU A 153 -15.31 15.23 -2.59
CA LEU A 153 -16.25 15.24 -1.47
C LEU A 153 -17.59 15.89 -1.85
N LEU A 154 -17.57 17.04 -2.54
CA LEU A 154 -18.78 17.70 -3.01
C LEU A 154 -19.56 16.82 -4.01
N CYS A 155 -18.87 16.11 -4.90
CA CYS A 155 -19.50 15.15 -5.80
C CYS A 155 -20.19 14.02 -5.02
N ILE A 156 -19.52 13.44 -4.01
CA ILE A 156 -20.09 12.40 -3.15
C ILE A 156 -21.34 12.92 -2.45
N VAL A 157 -21.25 14.08 -1.77
CA VAL A 157 -22.39 14.71 -1.07
C VAL A 157 -23.55 14.97 -2.03
N SER A 158 -23.25 15.44 -3.25
CA SER A 158 -24.26 15.68 -4.30
C SER A 158 -24.99 14.39 -4.69
N ILE A 159 -24.26 13.27 -4.86
CA ILE A 159 -24.85 11.97 -5.19
C ILE A 159 -25.80 11.53 -4.08
N TYR A 160 -25.35 11.56 -2.81
CA TYR A 160 -26.19 11.17 -1.68
C TYR A 160 -27.42 12.08 -1.53
N ALA A 161 -27.25 13.39 -1.69
CA ALA A 161 -28.36 14.33 -1.65
C ALA A 161 -29.36 14.10 -2.81
N ALA A 162 -28.88 13.83 -4.02
CA ALA A 162 -29.74 13.49 -5.15
C ALA A 162 -30.57 12.21 -4.89
N PHE A 163 -29.95 11.18 -4.35
CA PHE A 163 -30.67 9.99 -3.89
C PHE A 163 -31.69 10.30 -2.79
N ALA A 164 -31.34 11.17 -1.83
CA ALA A 164 -32.25 11.58 -0.78
C ALA A 164 -33.47 12.36 -1.34
N VAL A 165 -33.30 13.19 -2.39
CA VAL A 165 -34.42 13.86 -3.08
C VAL A 165 -35.43 12.83 -3.61
N VAL A 166 -34.92 11.77 -4.24
CA VAL A 166 -35.79 10.71 -4.86
C VAL A 166 -36.44 9.83 -3.80
N GLN A 167 -35.69 9.46 -2.76
CA GLN A 167 -36.16 8.48 -1.77
C GLN A 167 -36.97 9.08 -0.61
N SER A 168 -36.90 10.41 -0.40
CA SER A 168 -37.59 11.07 0.72
C SER A 168 -39.09 11.04 0.57
N LYS A 169 -39.76 10.50 1.61
CA LYS A 169 -41.21 10.48 1.73
C LYS A 169 -41.78 11.83 2.21
N THR A 170 -40.97 12.61 2.92
CA THR A 170 -41.39 13.89 3.54
C THR A 170 -40.95 15.06 2.69
N THR A 171 -41.85 15.98 2.38
CA THR A 171 -41.56 17.19 1.59
C THR A 171 -40.42 18.01 2.20
N LYS A 172 -40.37 18.16 3.54
CA LYS A 172 -39.28 18.85 4.25
C LYS A 172 -37.91 18.26 3.91
N ASN A 173 -37.75 16.94 4.01
CA ASN A 173 -36.48 16.30 3.75
C ASN A 173 -36.10 16.40 2.24
N ARG A 174 -37.08 16.35 1.35
CA ARG A 174 -36.86 16.53 -0.09
C ARG A 174 -36.35 17.95 -0.39
N VAL A 175 -36.95 18.98 0.22
CA VAL A 175 -36.51 20.35 0.05
C VAL A 175 -35.09 20.54 0.59
N ILE A 176 -34.78 20.02 1.79
CA ILE A 176 -33.43 20.10 2.37
C ILE A 176 -32.42 19.44 1.41
N ALA A 177 -32.71 18.23 0.94
CA ALA A 177 -31.84 17.50 0.03
C ALA A 177 -31.63 18.24 -1.30
N THR A 178 -32.68 18.88 -1.84
CA THR A 178 -32.58 19.70 -3.06
C THR A 178 -31.69 20.92 -2.83
N VAL A 179 -31.86 21.61 -1.70
CA VAL A 179 -30.99 22.74 -1.32
C VAL A 179 -29.52 22.29 -1.23
N VAL A 180 -29.26 21.15 -0.61
CA VAL A 180 -27.88 20.59 -0.53
C VAL A 180 -27.31 20.35 -1.93
N VAL A 181 -28.07 19.78 -2.85
CA VAL A 181 -27.62 19.57 -4.25
C VAL A 181 -27.28 20.89 -4.91
N LEU A 182 -28.16 21.91 -4.77
CA LEU A 182 -27.92 23.21 -5.37
C LEU A 182 -26.70 23.93 -4.79
N VAL A 183 -26.52 23.85 -3.47
CA VAL A 183 -25.34 24.42 -2.80
C VAL A 183 -24.07 23.72 -3.26
N CYS A 184 -24.05 22.38 -3.31
CA CYS A 184 -22.90 21.64 -3.82
C CYS A 184 -22.60 21.97 -5.28
N ALA A 185 -23.63 22.09 -6.13
CA ALA A 185 -23.46 22.48 -7.53
C ALA A 185 -22.87 23.91 -7.64
N ALA A 186 -23.38 24.86 -6.86
CA ALA A 186 -22.83 26.20 -6.82
C ALA A 186 -21.36 26.24 -6.38
N LEU A 187 -21.02 25.48 -5.34
CA LEU A 187 -19.63 25.35 -4.86
C LEU A 187 -18.72 24.70 -5.91
N LEU A 188 -19.19 23.69 -6.62
CA LEU A 188 -18.43 23.06 -7.72
C LEU A 188 -18.19 24.05 -8.87
N ILE A 189 -19.19 24.87 -9.22
CA ILE A 189 -19.02 25.92 -10.21
C ILE A 189 -18.00 26.98 -9.74
N VAL A 190 -18.08 27.42 -8.50
CA VAL A 190 -17.11 28.37 -7.94
C VAL A 190 -15.70 27.79 -7.95
N LEU A 191 -15.52 26.52 -7.56
CA LEU A 191 -14.22 25.85 -7.64
C LEU A 191 -13.74 25.77 -9.09
N GLY A 192 -14.62 25.43 -10.03
CA GLY A 192 -14.28 25.35 -11.46
C GLY A 192 -13.87 26.68 -12.08
N LEU A 193 -14.49 27.79 -11.66
CA LEU A 193 -14.13 29.15 -12.11
C LEU A 193 -12.81 29.64 -11.50
N ASN A 194 -12.41 29.12 -10.35
CA ASN A 194 -11.17 29.48 -9.64
C ASN A 194 -10.08 28.40 -9.72
N VAL A 195 -10.12 27.55 -10.74
CA VAL A 195 -9.07 26.53 -10.94
C VAL A 195 -7.73 27.22 -11.23
N PRO A 196 -6.63 26.89 -10.52
CA PRO A 196 -5.31 27.40 -10.84
C PRO A 196 -4.90 27.09 -12.28
N ALA A 197 -4.12 27.95 -12.90
CA ALA A 197 -3.61 27.72 -14.26
C ALA A 197 -2.89 26.38 -14.40
N GLU A 198 -2.21 25.96 -13.33
CA GLU A 198 -1.51 24.69 -13.25
C GLU A 198 -1.64 24.10 -11.84
N THR A 199 -2.02 22.84 -11.75
CA THR A 199 -2.14 22.08 -10.49
C THR A 199 -1.16 20.93 -10.49
N LYS A 200 -0.28 20.84 -9.50
CA LYS A 200 0.63 19.71 -9.34
C LYS A 200 -0.14 18.46 -8.95
N VAL A 201 0.13 17.35 -9.63
CA VAL A 201 -0.49 16.04 -9.38
C VAL A 201 0.59 15.08 -8.88
N ALA A 202 0.57 14.82 -7.58
CA ALA A 202 1.46 13.82 -6.98
C ALA A 202 0.87 12.41 -7.18
N ALA A 203 1.71 11.43 -7.48
CA ALA A 203 1.27 10.05 -7.73
C ALA A 203 0.39 9.45 -6.63
N PRO A 204 0.61 9.66 -5.31
CA PRO A 204 -0.27 9.15 -4.26
C PRO A 204 -1.72 9.64 -4.35
N ILE A 205 -1.97 10.79 -5.00
CA ILE A 205 -3.33 11.35 -5.14
C ILE A 205 -4.24 10.42 -5.94
N PHE A 206 -3.70 9.64 -6.88
CA PHE A 206 -4.49 8.67 -7.64
C PHE A 206 -5.16 7.62 -6.74
N GLN A 207 -4.61 7.32 -5.58
CA GLN A 207 -5.19 6.36 -4.63
C GLN A 207 -6.53 6.84 -4.04
N GLN A 208 -6.83 8.14 -4.03
CA GLN A 208 -8.10 8.68 -3.51
C GLN A 208 -9.30 8.32 -4.38
N PHE A 209 -9.09 7.96 -5.67
CA PHE A 209 -10.20 7.63 -6.57
C PHE A 209 -10.91 6.33 -6.15
N ASN A 210 -10.16 5.31 -5.71
CA ASN A 210 -10.77 4.05 -5.26
C ASN A 210 -11.79 4.28 -4.13
N PRO A 211 -11.43 4.86 -2.96
CA PRO A 211 -12.39 5.13 -1.90
C PRO A 211 -13.47 6.14 -2.32
N CYS A 212 -13.16 7.09 -3.19
CA CYS A 212 -14.14 8.02 -3.73
C CYS A 212 -15.26 7.27 -4.47
N PHE A 213 -14.91 6.37 -5.38
CA PHE A 213 -15.89 5.58 -6.11
C PHE A 213 -16.61 4.58 -5.22
N VAL A 214 -15.95 3.97 -4.24
CA VAL A 214 -16.60 3.07 -3.28
C VAL A 214 -17.69 3.80 -2.52
N VAL A 215 -17.40 4.98 -1.96
CA VAL A 215 -18.39 5.77 -1.23
C VAL A 215 -19.46 6.33 -2.18
N GLY A 216 -19.05 6.94 -3.29
CA GLY A 216 -19.98 7.60 -4.23
C GLY A 216 -20.93 6.64 -4.95
N LEU A 217 -20.48 5.42 -5.29
CA LEU A 217 -21.31 4.43 -5.97
C LEU A 217 -22.11 3.51 -5.02
N THR A 218 -21.88 3.60 -3.71
CA THR A 218 -22.62 2.80 -2.73
C THR A 218 -24.14 2.99 -2.86
N PRO A 219 -24.71 4.22 -2.90
CA PRO A 219 -26.16 4.39 -3.05
C PRO A 219 -26.67 3.86 -4.38
N VAL A 220 -25.88 3.93 -5.46
CA VAL A 220 -26.25 3.37 -6.77
C VAL A 220 -26.34 1.85 -6.68
N SER A 221 -25.33 1.20 -6.08
CA SER A 221 -25.30 -0.26 -5.89
C SER A 221 -26.45 -0.75 -5.02
N VAL A 222 -26.73 -0.05 -3.91
CA VAL A 222 -27.86 -0.36 -3.04
C VAL A 222 -29.19 -0.23 -3.77
N ALA A 223 -29.37 0.83 -4.55
CA ALA A 223 -30.59 1.03 -5.35
C ALA A 223 -30.75 -0.06 -6.42
N LEU A 224 -29.68 -0.42 -7.11
CA LEU A 224 -29.67 -1.47 -8.13
C LEU A 224 -30.05 -2.83 -7.56
N PHE A 225 -29.38 -3.25 -6.49
CA PHE A 225 -29.68 -4.54 -5.86
C PHE A 225 -31.05 -4.55 -5.18
N GLY A 226 -31.49 -3.43 -4.58
CA GLY A 226 -32.83 -3.27 -4.05
C GLY A 226 -33.91 -3.38 -5.13
N TRP A 227 -33.67 -2.80 -6.30
CA TRP A 227 -34.58 -2.93 -7.46
C TRP A 227 -34.63 -4.36 -8.01
N LEU A 228 -33.48 -5.06 -8.04
CA LEU A 228 -33.44 -6.49 -8.42
C LEU A 228 -34.15 -7.36 -7.39
N ALA A 229 -33.96 -7.06 -6.10
CA ALA A 229 -34.64 -7.77 -5.00
C ALA A 229 -36.18 -7.63 -5.10
N ALA A 230 -36.65 -6.39 -5.35
CA ALA A 230 -38.09 -6.12 -5.53
C ALA A 230 -38.72 -6.91 -6.71
N ARG A 231 -37.89 -7.34 -7.67
CA ARG A 231 -38.30 -8.19 -8.81
C ARG A 231 -38.05 -9.68 -8.61
N GLY A 232 -37.59 -10.09 -7.41
CA GLY A 232 -37.25 -11.49 -7.14
C GLY A 232 -36.03 -12.01 -7.91
N LYS A 233 -35.20 -11.09 -8.46
CA LYS A 233 -34.01 -11.42 -9.28
C LYS A 233 -32.68 -11.02 -8.59
N GLU A 234 -32.72 -10.88 -7.29
CA GLU A 234 -31.50 -10.53 -6.53
C GLU A 234 -30.45 -11.65 -6.64
N PRO A 235 -29.23 -11.35 -7.07
CA PRO A 235 -28.15 -12.34 -7.11
C PRO A 235 -27.75 -12.78 -5.70
N SER A 236 -27.38 -14.04 -5.53
CA SER A 236 -26.80 -14.54 -4.29
C SER A 236 -25.49 -13.83 -3.98
N ALA A 237 -25.08 -13.83 -2.70
CA ALA A 237 -23.83 -13.17 -2.28
C ALA A 237 -22.59 -13.62 -3.08
N PRO A 238 -22.37 -14.92 -3.36
CA PRO A 238 -21.26 -15.35 -4.23
C PRO A 238 -21.34 -14.79 -5.66
N ARG A 239 -22.56 -14.67 -6.23
CA ARG A 239 -22.74 -14.08 -7.56
C ARG A 239 -22.42 -12.59 -7.59
N LYS A 240 -22.77 -11.84 -6.54
CA LYS A 240 -22.40 -10.42 -6.40
C LYS A 240 -20.88 -10.26 -6.35
N ILE A 241 -20.19 -11.12 -5.62
CA ILE A 241 -18.72 -11.16 -5.57
C ILE A 241 -18.15 -11.44 -6.97
N ALA A 242 -18.65 -12.46 -7.66
CA ALA A 242 -18.21 -12.81 -9.01
C ALA A 242 -18.36 -11.65 -10.00
N TYR A 243 -19.50 -10.94 -9.98
CA TYR A 243 -19.69 -9.75 -10.82
C TYR A 243 -18.70 -8.64 -10.50
N GLY A 244 -18.44 -8.39 -9.21
CA GLY A 244 -17.43 -7.42 -8.80
C GLY A 244 -16.03 -7.77 -9.32
N MET A 245 -15.66 -9.06 -9.27
CA MET A 245 -14.37 -9.53 -9.77
C MET A 245 -14.25 -9.40 -11.30
N ILE A 246 -15.34 -9.65 -12.05
CA ILE A 246 -15.37 -9.45 -13.51
C ILE A 246 -15.15 -7.97 -13.85
N VAL A 247 -15.84 -7.07 -13.14
CA VAL A 247 -15.66 -5.61 -13.34
C VAL A 247 -14.23 -5.19 -13.03
N ALA A 248 -13.64 -5.70 -11.94
CA ALA A 248 -12.25 -5.44 -11.61
C ALA A 248 -11.29 -5.97 -12.69
N ALA A 249 -11.52 -7.17 -13.20
CA ALA A 249 -10.73 -7.75 -14.29
C ALA A 249 -10.79 -6.91 -15.57
N ILE A 250 -11.98 -6.40 -15.92
CA ILE A 250 -12.15 -5.46 -17.04
C ILE A 250 -11.35 -4.18 -16.80
N GLY A 251 -11.40 -3.62 -15.58
CA GLY A 251 -10.63 -2.43 -15.22
C GLY A 251 -9.11 -2.62 -15.40
N PHE A 252 -8.56 -3.75 -14.93
CA PHE A 252 -7.16 -4.09 -15.18
C PHE A 252 -6.87 -4.35 -16.68
N GLY A 253 -7.81 -4.94 -17.40
CA GLY A 253 -7.72 -5.08 -18.86
C GLY A 253 -7.58 -3.73 -19.58
N VAL A 254 -8.38 -2.74 -19.19
CA VAL A 254 -8.25 -1.37 -19.72
C VAL A 254 -6.87 -0.78 -19.40
N MET A 255 -6.34 -1.01 -18.19
CA MET A 255 -4.99 -0.56 -17.83
C MET A 255 -3.91 -1.23 -18.68
N ILE A 256 -4.03 -2.54 -18.99
CA ILE A 256 -3.13 -3.24 -19.89
C ILE A 256 -3.14 -2.57 -21.26
N PHE A 257 -4.32 -2.36 -21.85
CA PHE A 257 -4.42 -1.70 -23.15
C PHE A 257 -3.89 -0.25 -23.14
N ALA A 258 -4.17 0.49 -22.09
CA ALA A 258 -3.68 1.87 -21.95
C ALA A 258 -2.16 1.93 -21.79
N SER A 259 -1.53 0.90 -21.23
CA SER A 259 -0.07 0.82 -21.07
C SER A 259 0.67 0.33 -22.32
N LEU A 260 -0.04 -0.30 -23.29
CA LEU A 260 0.53 -0.74 -24.55
C LEU A 260 0.83 0.47 -25.45
N GLY A 261 2.03 0.88 -25.56
CA GLY A 261 2.43 2.02 -26.41
C GLY A 261 2.69 3.31 -25.62
N ILE A 262 2.70 3.25 -24.28
CA ILE A 262 3.24 4.35 -23.49
C ILE A 262 4.77 4.22 -23.51
N GLU A 263 5.41 5.16 -24.14
CA GLU A 263 6.86 5.31 -24.04
C GLU A 263 7.23 5.94 -22.69
N PRO A 264 8.37 5.54 -22.08
CA PRO A 264 8.88 6.20 -20.89
C PRO A 264 8.95 7.72 -21.09
N LEU A 265 8.62 8.47 -20.04
CA LEU A 265 8.60 9.93 -20.12
C LEU A 265 9.94 10.51 -20.59
N GLU A 266 11.04 9.84 -20.24
CA GLU A 266 12.39 10.16 -20.71
C GLU A 266 12.53 10.03 -22.24
N ALA A 267 11.97 8.98 -22.84
CA ALA A 267 11.97 8.79 -24.29
C ALA A 267 11.12 9.86 -24.99
N GLN A 268 9.95 10.18 -24.44
CA GLN A 268 9.08 11.23 -24.98
C GLN A 268 9.70 12.62 -24.89
N VAL A 269 10.42 12.92 -23.81
CA VAL A 269 11.14 14.20 -23.64
C VAL A 269 12.30 14.27 -24.62
N THR A 270 13.03 13.18 -24.81
CA THR A 270 14.16 13.09 -25.75
C THR A 270 13.69 13.31 -27.20
N GLU A 271 12.59 12.67 -27.58
CA GLU A 271 12.01 12.82 -28.93
C GLU A 271 11.46 14.24 -29.17
N LYS A 272 10.82 14.84 -28.18
CA LYS A 272 10.16 16.14 -28.29
C LYS A 272 11.13 17.33 -28.30
N PHE A 273 12.29 17.22 -27.67
CA PHE A 273 13.28 18.29 -27.59
C PHE A 273 14.42 18.17 -28.60
N ASN A 274 14.44 17.14 -29.46
CA ASN A 274 15.46 16.95 -30.50
C ASN A 274 16.86 17.32 -29.94
N ILE A 275 17.31 16.52 -28.93
CA ILE A 275 18.53 16.82 -28.17
C ILE A 275 19.71 16.99 -29.14
N ASP A 276 20.21 18.21 -29.20
CA ASP A 276 21.34 18.62 -30.03
C ASP A 276 22.56 17.71 -29.84
N GLU A 277 23.39 17.50 -30.83
CA GLU A 277 24.61 16.63 -30.74
C GLU A 277 25.50 16.99 -29.54
N SER A 278 25.52 18.27 -29.15
CA SER A 278 26.22 18.77 -27.94
C SER A 278 25.68 18.17 -26.64
N MET A 279 24.40 17.92 -26.58
CA MET A 279 23.75 17.28 -25.40
C MET A 279 24.01 15.78 -25.36
N LYS A 280 24.09 15.12 -26.55
CA LYS A 280 24.51 13.71 -26.64
C LYS A 280 25.93 13.53 -26.14
N ALA A 281 26.85 14.41 -26.57
CA ALA A 281 28.23 14.37 -26.13
C ALA A 281 28.38 14.57 -24.61
N LYS A 282 27.63 15.51 -24.01
CA LYS A 282 27.59 15.68 -22.55
C LYS A 282 27.02 14.48 -21.83
N THR A 283 25.96 13.86 -22.38
CA THR A 283 25.34 12.68 -21.80
C THR A 283 26.31 11.50 -21.79
N GLU A 284 27.07 11.31 -22.90
CA GLU A 284 28.12 10.29 -22.98
C GLU A 284 29.30 10.57 -22.01
N GLU A 285 29.63 11.83 -21.80
CA GLU A 285 30.69 12.22 -20.83
C GLU A 285 30.25 11.88 -19.40
N ILE A 286 29.01 12.21 -19.02
CA ILE A 286 28.42 11.88 -17.74
C ILE A 286 28.38 10.35 -17.53
N ASP A 287 28.01 9.59 -18.56
CA ASP A 287 28.00 8.13 -18.49
C ASP A 287 29.40 7.53 -18.31
N LYS A 288 30.39 8.05 -19.03
CA LYS A 288 31.78 7.62 -18.90
C LYS A 288 32.34 7.94 -17.50
N GLU A 289 32.00 9.10 -16.96
CA GLU A 289 32.43 9.50 -15.62
C GLU A 289 31.76 8.66 -14.54
N ALA A 290 30.45 8.42 -14.65
CA ALA A 290 29.70 7.53 -13.79
C ALA A 290 30.24 6.09 -13.84
N GLN A 291 30.52 5.57 -15.03
CA GLN A 291 31.07 4.23 -15.20
C GLN A 291 32.48 4.13 -14.58
N LYS A 292 33.31 5.12 -14.76
CA LYS A 292 34.65 5.17 -14.13
C LYS A 292 34.58 5.13 -12.60
N LEU A 293 33.61 5.84 -12.01
CA LEU A 293 33.37 5.81 -10.58
C LEU A 293 32.86 4.44 -10.11
N ILE A 294 31.96 3.82 -10.88
CA ILE A 294 31.45 2.47 -10.59
C ILE A 294 32.59 1.44 -10.67
N ASP A 295 33.44 1.52 -11.69
CA ASP A 295 34.58 0.61 -11.85
C ASP A 295 35.57 0.74 -10.68
N ALA A 296 35.85 1.97 -10.25
CA ALA A 296 36.69 2.22 -9.08
C ALA A 296 36.09 1.65 -7.78
N ARG A 297 34.77 1.78 -7.60
CA ARG A 297 34.06 1.20 -6.46
C ARG A 297 34.04 -0.32 -6.50
N THR A 298 33.86 -0.87 -7.68
CA THR A 298 33.89 -2.33 -7.93
C THR A 298 35.27 -2.91 -7.58
N ALA A 299 36.33 -2.25 -8.00
CA ALA A 299 37.70 -2.66 -7.65
C ALA A 299 37.92 -2.67 -6.14
N LYS A 300 37.50 -1.60 -5.46
CA LYS A 300 37.62 -1.49 -3.99
C LYS A 300 36.77 -2.54 -3.26
N PHE A 301 35.58 -2.85 -3.76
CA PHE A 301 34.75 -3.91 -3.20
C PHE A 301 35.39 -5.28 -3.32
N ASN A 302 35.97 -5.56 -4.50
CA ASN A 302 36.68 -6.83 -4.75
C ASN A 302 37.90 -6.97 -3.84
N GLU A 303 38.67 -5.91 -3.66
CA GLU A 303 39.80 -5.89 -2.71
C GLU A 303 39.33 -6.17 -1.28
N THR A 304 38.26 -5.51 -0.84
CA THR A 304 37.68 -5.75 0.50
C THR A 304 37.23 -7.20 0.65
N LYS A 305 36.60 -7.76 -0.37
CA LYS A 305 36.18 -9.17 -0.39
C LYS A 305 37.35 -10.14 -0.27
N GLU A 306 38.46 -9.88 -0.95
CA GLU A 306 39.69 -10.69 -0.85
C GLU A 306 40.31 -10.59 0.53
N GLN A 307 40.34 -9.39 1.13
CA GLN A 307 40.83 -9.18 2.49
C GLN A 307 39.99 -9.96 3.51
N ILE A 308 38.65 -9.91 3.39
CA ILE A 308 37.73 -10.70 4.21
C ILE A 308 38.01 -12.20 4.08
N GLN A 309 38.13 -12.72 2.88
CA GLN A 309 38.45 -14.15 2.64
C GLN A 309 39.81 -14.56 3.19
N THR A 310 40.80 -13.71 3.04
CA THR A 310 42.16 -13.95 3.57
C THR A 310 42.14 -14.01 5.09
N GLU A 311 41.45 -13.08 5.74
CA GLU A 311 41.33 -13.05 7.18
C GLU A 311 40.55 -14.28 7.73
N LEU A 312 39.46 -14.67 7.05
CA LEU A 312 38.73 -15.90 7.37
C LEU A 312 39.65 -17.11 7.30
N SER A 313 40.43 -17.22 6.22
CA SER A 313 41.39 -18.31 6.04
C SER A 313 42.45 -18.39 7.17
N LYS A 314 42.95 -17.21 7.58
CA LYS A 314 43.89 -17.12 8.71
C LYS A 314 43.24 -17.60 10.02
N ARG A 315 42.02 -17.14 10.30
CA ARG A 315 41.29 -17.53 11.51
C ARG A 315 40.98 -19.04 11.52
N GLN A 316 40.59 -19.59 10.37
CA GLN A 316 40.35 -21.02 10.25
C GLN A 316 41.62 -21.85 10.51
N LYS A 317 42.77 -21.41 9.97
CA LYS A 317 44.08 -22.02 10.26
C LYS A 317 44.45 -21.97 11.73
N GLN A 318 44.24 -20.81 12.38
CA GLN A 318 44.47 -20.66 13.82
C GLN A 318 43.58 -21.59 14.67
N VAL A 319 42.35 -21.82 14.26
CA VAL A 319 41.44 -22.79 14.91
C VAL A 319 41.99 -24.20 14.73
N ASP A 320 42.48 -24.58 13.54
CA ASP A 320 43.06 -25.88 13.27
C ASP A 320 44.35 -26.12 14.05
N GLU A 321 45.24 -25.14 14.10
CA GLU A 321 46.49 -25.22 14.87
C GLU A 321 46.25 -25.38 16.37
N LYS A 322 45.29 -24.61 16.93
CA LYS A 322 44.87 -24.76 18.33
C LYS A 322 44.25 -26.13 18.58
N ALA A 323 43.34 -26.59 17.73
CA ALA A 323 42.72 -27.90 17.84
C ALA A 323 43.74 -29.01 17.73
N ALA A 324 44.71 -28.92 16.81
CA ALA A 324 45.81 -29.89 16.69
C ALA A 324 46.69 -29.94 17.96
N THR A 325 46.98 -28.77 18.55
CA THR A 325 47.76 -28.66 19.79
C THR A 325 47.03 -29.28 20.98
N GLU A 326 45.74 -29.08 21.08
CA GLU A 326 44.90 -29.68 22.13
C GLU A 326 44.70 -31.17 21.92
N LEU A 327 44.50 -31.61 20.68
CA LEU A 327 44.39 -33.02 20.31
C LEU A 327 45.65 -33.81 20.66
N ALA A 328 46.82 -33.19 20.52
CA ALA A 328 48.11 -33.82 20.91
C ALA A 328 48.24 -34.04 22.42
N LYS A 329 47.54 -33.26 23.23
CA LYS A 329 47.50 -33.37 24.70
C LYS A 329 46.37 -34.27 25.21
N ALA A 330 45.38 -34.57 24.38
CA ALA A 330 44.19 -35.32 24.77
C ALA A 330 44.47 -36.80 24.90
N THR A 331 44.17 -37.37 26.06
CA THR A 331 44.45 -38.77 26.41
C THR A 331 43.28 -39.69 26.15
N THR A 332 42.03 -39.19 26.10
CA THR A 332 40.85 -40.03 25.90
C THR A 332 40.18 -39.77 24.55
N VAL A 333 39.47 -40.79 24.03
CA VAL A 333 38.69 -40.69 22.78
C VAL A 333 37.57 -39.65 22.91
N LYS A 334 37.01 -39.51 24.11
CA LYS A 334 35.94 -38.54 24.40
C LYS A 334 36.44 -37.12 24.31
N ASP A 335 37.63 -36.82 24.89
CA ASP A 335 38.25 -35.47 24.82
C ASP A 335 38.57 -35.08 23.38
N LYS A 336 39.10 -36.01 22.58
CA LYS A 336 39.37 -35.82 21.14
C LYS A 336 38.11 -35.50 20.36
N SER A 337 36.98 -36.14 20.67
CA SER A 337 35.70 -35.88 20.04
C SER A 337 35.15 -34.48 20.39
N GLU A 338 35.28 -34.06 21.65
CA GLU A 338 34.84 -32.71 22.11
C GLU A 338 35.67 -31.60 21.49
N ILE A 339 37.01 -31.77 21.39
CA ILE A 339 37.90 -30.78 20.74
C ILE A 339 37.53 -30.59 19.27
N ASN A 340 37.34 -31.71 18.53
CA ASN A 340 36.93 -31.62 17.11
C ASN A 340 35.58 -30.96 16.94
N LYS A 341 34.61 -31.24 17.82
CA LYS A 341 33.29 -30.63 17.81
C LYS A 341 33.35 -29.13 18.08
N SER A 342 34.14 -28.72 19.07
CA SER A 342 34.37 -27.30 19.40
C SER A 342 35.05 -26.56 18.25
N ALA A 343 36.07 -27.13 17.62
CA ALA A 343 36.74 -26.57 16.46
C ALA A 343 35.77 -26.40 15.27
N ALA A 344 34.92 -27.38 15.01
CA ALA A 344 33.90 -27.31 13.95
C ALA A 344 32.89 -26.19 14.22
N VAL A 345 32.42 -26.02 15.47
CA VAL A 345 31.51 -24.95 15.86
C VAL A 345 32.16 -23.58 15.69
N LEU A 346 33.41 -23.44 16.12
CA LEU A 346 34.16 -22.16 15.96
C LEU A 346 34.35 -21.80 14.49
N LYS A 347 34.66 -22.75 13.63
CA LYS A 347 34.77 -22.54 12.18
C LYS A 347 33.44 -22.13 11.56
N ALA A 348 32.35 -22.80 11.94
CA ALA A 348 31.03 -22.45 11.47
C ALA A 348 30.61 -21.03 11.90
N ASN A 349 30.87 -20.66 13.15
CA ASN A 349 30.60 -19.33 13.66
C ASN A 349 31.46 -18.25 12.96
N ASN A 350 32.76 -18.51 12.74
CA ASN A 350 33.61 -17.62 11.97
C ASN A 350 33.07 -17.42 10.56
N SER A 351 32.73 -18.51 9.85
CA SER A 351 32.17 -18.43 8.50
C SER A 351 30.89 -17.61 8.46
N GLY A 352 29.96 -17.83 9.41
CA GLY A 352 28.72 -17.06 9.50
C GLY A 352 28.95 -15.55 9.74
N GLN A 353 29.90 -15.19 10.61
CA GLN A 353 30.27 -13.79 10.84
C GLN A 353 30.86 -13.13 9.58
N TYR A 354 31.73 -13.83 8.87
CA TYR A 354 32.34 -13.28 7.65
C TYR A 354 31.35 -13.22 6.48
N GLU A 355 30.38 -14.11 6.43
CA GLU A 355 29.28 -14.02 5.48
C GLU A 355 28.42 -12.78 5.72
N GLN A 356 28.08 -12.48 6.99
CA GLN A 356 27.39 -11.25 7.37
C GLN A 356 28.18 -9.99 7.01
N ILE A 357 29.50 -9.96 7.30
CA ILE A 357 30.36 -8.83 6.97
C ILE A 357 30.44 -8.62 5.44
N THR A 358 30.52 -9.71 4.69
CA THR A 358 30.52 -9.65 3.21
C THR A 358 29.22 -9.12 2.67
N GLU A 359 28.09 -9.52 3.25
CA GLU A 359 26.77 -9.03 2.85
C GLU A 359 26.58 -7.54 3.18
N ILE A 360 27.06 -7.08 4.34
CA ILE A 360 27.06 -5.65 4.69
C ILE A 360 27.91 -4.85 3.70
N ALA A 361 29.09 -5.34 3.35
CA ALA A 361 29.95 -4.72 2.37
C ALA A 361 29.30 -4.66 0.98
N ARG A 362 28.57 -5.70 0.58
CA ARG A 362 27.79 -5.77 -0.65
C ARG A 362 26.67 -4.74 -0.68
N LEU A 363 25.89 -4.65 0.40
CA LEU A 363 24.80 -3.67 0.53
C LEU A 363 25.31 -2.24 0.49
N ALA A 364 26.46 -1.97 1.12
CA ALA A 364 27.10 -0.65 1.06
C ALA A 364 27.55 -0.31 -0.37
N TYR A 365 28.15 -1.25 -1.06
CA TYR A 365 28.54 -1.11 -2.47
C TYR A 365 27.32 -0.84 -3.37
N ASP A 366 26.26 -1.63 -3.24
CA ASP A 366 25.03 -1.49 -4.03
C ASP A 366 24.40 -0.10 -3.82
N ASN A 367 24.39 0.40 -2.57
CA ASN A 367 23.89 1.74 -2.25
C ASN A 367 24.75 2.85 -2.89
N GLU A 368 26.06 2.72 -2.85
CA GLU A 368 26.97 3.70 -3.48
C GLU A 368 26.82 3.71 -5.01
N VAL A 369 26.73 2.54 -5.65
CA VAL A 369 26.51 2.42 -7.09
C VAL A 369 25.16 2.99 -7.51
N ASN A 370 24.12 2.72 -6.76
CA ASN A 370 22.79 3.29 -7.01
C ASN A 370 22.79 4.82 -6.84
N GLY A 371 23.54 5.34 -5.85
CA GLY A 371 23.76 6.77 -5.68
C GLY A 371 24.43 7.42 -6.89
N ILE A 372 25.49 6.81 -7.43
CA ILE A 372 26.20 7.28 -8.62
C ILE A 372 25.26 7.30 -9.84
N LYS A 373 24.53 6.23 -10.06
CA LYS A 373 23.55 6.12 -11.17
C LYS A 373 22.46 7.18 -11.06
N SER A 374 21.95 7.40 -9.86
CA SER A 374 20.91 8.40 -9.59
C SER A 374 21.42 9.83 -9.82
N ALA A 375 22.64 10.12 -9.39
CA ALA A 375 23.28 11.41 -9.63
C ALA A 375 23.52 11.67 -11.10
N ALA A 376 24.03 10.68 -11.84
CA ALA A 376 24.22 10.76 -13.29
C ALA A 376 22.88 10.96 -14.03
N ALA A 377 21.83 10.28 -13.61
CA ALA A 377 20.48 10.47 -14.19
C ALA A 377 19.94 11.89 -13.92
N GLN A 378 20.17 12.44 -12.73
CA GLN A 378 19.79 13.83 -12.42
C GLN A 378 20.56 14.87 -13.23
N GLN A 379 21.85 14.67 -13.43
CA GLN A 379 22.67 15.58 -14.25
C GLN A 379 22.27 15.59 -15.73
N LYS A 380 21.73 14.48 -16.24
CA LYS A 380 21.22 14.39 -17.63
C LYS A 380 19.90 15.14 -17.84
N ILE A 381 19.17 15.42 -16.76
CA ILE A 381 17.87 16.12 -16.78
C ILE A 381 18.05 17.64 -16.64
N GLN A 382 19.16 18.09 -16.08
CA GLN A 382 19.55 19.49 -15.97
C GLN A 382 20.24 20.00 -17.26
#